data_3a2cac33f9724b3f1160dd115237d137
#
_entry.id   3a2cac33f9724b3f1160dd115237d137
#
_cell.length_a   1.000
_cell.length_b   1.000
_cell.length_c   1.000
_cell.angle_alpha   90.00
_cell.angle_beta   90.00
_cell.angle_gamma   90.00
#
_symmetry.space_group_name_H-M   'P 1'
#
loop_
_entity.id
_entity.type
_entity.pdbx_description
1 polymer ?
#
loop_
_entity_poly.entity_id
_entity_poly.type
_entity_poly.pdbx_seq_one_letter_code
_entity_poly.pdbx_strand_id
1 'polypeptide(L)'
;MSFTLNRVYTEWYRNKGYDFTITSSTAYDHKWIHGRNIFESIDRIVDELFENYLSRPDVRQPILTQYCDGRQVQCRNRGWMTQWGSKALGDQGYSAIEILRSFYGNDMYINVAEAVSGIPASWPGYDLTIGVTGEKV
;
A
#
# COMPACT_ATOMS: atom_id res chain seq x y z
N MET A 1 -1.10 -0.17 -3.71
CA MET A 1 -2.58 -0.21 -3.69
C MET A 1 -3.12 -0.51 -2.29
N SER A 2 -2.88 -1.69 -1.70
CA SER A 2 -3.48 -2.13 -0.41
C SER A 2 -3.39 -1.10 0.73
N PHE A 3 -2.21 -0.52 0.94
CA PHE A 3 -2.00 0.50 1.98
C PHE A 3 -2.92 1.72 1.80
N THR A 4 -2.94 2.26 0.59
CA THR A 4 -3.78 3.43 0.27
C THR A 4 -5.26 3.10 0.41
N LEU A 5 -5.69 1.95 -0.11
CA LEU A 5 -7.09 1.50 0.03
C LEU A 5 -7.49 1.29 1.49
N ASN A 6 -6.57 0.78 2.33
CA ASN A 6 -6.85 0.67 3.77
C ASN A 6 -7.10 2.05 4.38
N ARG A 7 -6.26 3.04 4.08
CA ARG A 7 -6.42 4.41 4.60
C ARG A 7 -7.72 5.06 4.14
N VAL A 8 -8.10 4.85 2.87
CA VAL A 8 -9.37 5.33 2.32
C VAL A 8 -10.55 4.65 3.02
N TYR A 9 -10.54 3.33 3.05
CA TYR A 9 -11.66 2.55 3.58
C TYR A 9 -11.90 2.79 5.08
N THR A 10 -10.84 2.89 5.86
CA THR A 10 -10.93 3.12 7.32
C THR A 10 -11.15 4.57 7.69
N GLU A 11 -11.06 5.50 6.74
CA GLU A 11 -11.08 6.95 6.99
C GLU A 11 -10.16 7.36 8.15
N TRP A 12 -9.00 6.73 8.22
CA TRP A 12 -8.09 6.78 9.37
C TRP A 12 -7.80 8.18 9.91
N TYR A 13 -7.53 9.14 9.01
CA TYR A 13 -7.24 10.51 9.41
C TYR A 13 -8.51 11.32 9.67
N ARG A 14 -9.54 11.14 8.84
CA ARG A 14 -10.81 11.86 8.99
C ARG A 14 -11.49 11.51 10.31
N ASN A 15 -11.43 10.27 10.74
CA ASN A 15 -11.94 9.81 12.04
C ASN A 15 -11.16 10.40 13.24
N LYS A 16 -9.99 10.99 12.98
CA LYS A 16 -9.19 11.72 13.99
C LYS A 16 -9.34 13.25 13.88
N GLY A 17 -10.24 13.72 13.03
CA GLY A 17 -10.51 15.14 12.84
C GLY A 17 -9.61 15.86 11.84
N TYR A 18 -8.79 15.12 11.08
CA TYR A 18 -7.96 15.70 10.02
C TYR A 18 -8.75 15.80 8.70
N ASP A 19 -8.48 16.84 7.93
CA ASP A 19 -9.13 17.07 6.64
C ASP A 19 -8.29 16.56 5.45
N PHE A 20 -7.81 15.34 5.56
CA PHE A 20 -7.12 14.63 4.49
C PHE A 20 -7.22 13.11 4.67
N THR A 21 -6.96 12.35 3.61
CA THR A 21 -7.10 10.88 3.58
C THR A 21 -5.78 10.15 3.85
N ILE A 22 -4.67 10.66 3.35
CA ILE A 22 -3.34 10.03 3.43
C ILE A 22 -2.26 11.12 3.44
N THR A 23 -1.10 10.81 3.99
CA THR A 23 0.07 11.69 3.98
C THR A 23 1.15 11.17 3.05
N SER A 24 2.11 12.02 2.69
CA SER A 24 3.37 11.65 2.04
C SER A 24 4.53 11.40 3.01
N SER A 25 4.23 11.40 4.31
CA SER A 25 5.25 11.25 5.35
C SER A 25 5.57 9.78 5.62
N THR A 26 6.86 9.44 5.58
CA THR A 26 7.34 8.09 5.98
C THR A 26 7.17 7.80 7.47
N ALA A 27 6.91 8.81 8.29
CA ALA A 27 6.62 8.61 9.71
C ALA A 27 5.27 7.93 9.95
N TYR A 28 4.33 8.11 9.04
CA TYR A 28 2.95 7.65 9.16
C TYR A 28 2.47 6.79 7.99
N ASP A 29 2.90 7.12 6.76
CA ASP A 29 2.45 6.48 5.52
C ASP A 29 3.63 6.19 4.60
N HIS A 30 3.40 6.07 3.30
CA HIS A 30 4.44 5.87 2.30
C HIS A 30 4.96 7.20 1.77
N LYS A 31 6.28 7.29 1.58
CA LYS A 31 6.91 8.48 1.01
C LYS A 31 6.49 8.65 -0.44
N TRP A 32 6.07 9.86 -0.78
CA TRP A 32 5.83 10.27 -2.15
C TRP A 32 6.66 11.52 -2.48
N ILE A 33 7.30 11.52 -3.63
CA ILE A 33 8.10 12.65 -4.12
C ILE A 33 7.73 12.89 -5.58
N HIS A 34 7.27 14.12 -5.89
CA HIS A 34 7.00 14.52 -7.25
C HIS A 34 8.27 14.55 -8.11
N GLY A 35 8.15 14.17 -9.38
CA GLY A 35 9.26 14.25 -10.35
C GLY A 35 10.39 13.25 -10.13
N ARG A 36 10.18 12.22 -9.32
CA ARG A 36 11.17 11.17 -9.13
C ARG A 36 11.30 10.30 -10.38
N ASN A 37 12.51 9.80 -10.65
CA ASN A 37 12.77 8.92 -11.79
C ASN A 37 11.91 7.65 -11.72
N ILE A 38 11.33 7.31 -12.85
CA ILE A 38 10.58 6.07 -13.05
C ILE A 38 11.48 5.10 -13.81
N PHE A 39 11.64 3.89 -13.28
CA PHE A 39 12.36 2.82 -13.95
C PHE A 39 11.37 1.96 -14.74
N GLU A 40 11.61 1.79 -16.05
CA GLU A 40 10.70 1.07 -16.95
C GLU A 40 10.33 -0.35 -16.44
N SER A 41 11.28 -1.07 -15.86
CA SER A 41 11.04 -2.41 -15.31
C SER A 41 10.08 -2.40 -14.14
N ILE A 42 10.14 -1.37 -13.28
CA ILE A 42 9.23 -1.21 -12.13
C ILE A 42 7.88 -0.70 -12.60
N ASP A 43 7.86 0.24 -13.53
CA ASP A 43 6.64 0.81 -14.09
C ASP A 43 5.76 -0.28 -14.72
N ARG A 44 6.36 -1.16 -15.52
CA ARG A 44 5.68 -2.32 -16.12
C ARG A 44 5.05 -3.24 -15.05
N ILE A 45 5.78 -3.55 -13.98
CA ILE A 45 5.26 -4.39 -12.88
C ILE A 45 4.11 -3.67 -12.17
N VAL A 46 4.23 -2.37 -11.93
CA VAL A 46 3.17 -1.58 -11.31
C VAL A 46 1.91 -1.56 -12.17
N ASP A 47 2.05 -1.38 -13.48
CA ASP A 47 0.91 -1.40 -14.41
C ASP A 47 0.20 -2.76 -14.41
N GLU A 48 0.96 -3.86 -14.44
CA GLU A 48 0.41 -5.22 -14.39
C GLU A 48 -0.32 -5.53 -13.07
N LEU A 49 0.16 -5.00 -11.95
CA LEU A 49 -0.33 -5.33 -10.62
C LEU A 49 -1.16 -4.22 -9.97
N PHE A 50 -1.41 -3.13 -10.66
CA PHE A 50 -2.04 -1.93 -10.08
C PHE A 50 -3.40 -2.21 -9.44
N GLU A 51 -4.20 -3.07 -10.06
CA GLU A 51 -5.54 -3.43 -9.59
C GLU A 51 -5.55 -4.44 -8.44
N ASN A 52 -4.39 -5.01 -8.12
CA ASN A 52 -4.29 -6.02 -7.06
C ASN A 52 -4.12 -5.38 -5.68
N TYR A 53 -4.81 -5.94 -4.71
CA TYR A 53 -4.65 -5.57 -3.31
C TYR A 53 -4.79 -6.78 -2.39
N LEU A 54 -4.22 -6.68 -1.21
CA LEU A 54 -4.15 -7.78 -0.25
C LEU A 54 -5.28 -7.68 0.77
N SER A 55 -5.91 -8.82 1.02
CA SER A 55 -7.06 -8.95 1.92
C SER A 55 -6.88 -10.14 2.86
N ARG A 56 -7.64 -10.13 3.96
CA ARG A 56 -7.82 -11.29 4.85
C ARG A 56 -9.27 -11.75 4.85
N PRO A 57 -9.52 -13.06 5.07
CA PRO A 57 -10.88 -13.56 5.27
C PRO A 57 -11.57 -12.80 6.42
N ASP A 58 -12.86 -12.53 6.23
CA ASP A 58 -13.72 -11.89 7.23
C ASP A 58 -13.33 -10.47 7.67
N VAL A 59 -12.36 -9.87 7.00
CA VAL A 59 -11.94 -8.49 7.19
C VAL A 59 -12.26 -7.69 5.95
N ARG A 60 -13.10 -6.67 6.08
CA ARG A 60 -13.56 -5.85 4.93
C ARG A 60 -12.49 -4.94 4.37
N GLN A 61 -11.71 -4.31 5.26
CA GLN A 61 -10.66 -3.40 4.83
C GLN A 61 -9.46 -4.16 4.25
N PRO A 62 -8.84 -3.66 3.18
CA PRO A 62 -7.57 -4.17 2.70
C PRO A 62 -6.49 -4.12 3.78
N ILE A 63 -5.49 -4.97 3.68
CA ILE A 63 -4.38 -5.02 4.63
C ILE A 63 -3.61 -3.70 4.60
N LEU A 64 -3.32 -3.14 5.76
CA LEU A 64 -2.36 -2.04 5.89
C LEU A 64 -0.95 -2.59 5.70
N THR A 65 -0.50 -2.63 4.44
CA THR A 65 0.76 -3.23 4.03
C THR A 65 1.95 -2.33 4.37
N GLN A 66 2.33 -2.34 5.63
CA GLN A 66 3.49 -1.60 6.11
C GLN A 66 4.79 -2.37 5.83
N TYR A 67 5.86 -1.62 5.63
CA TYR A 67 7.18 -2.17 5.36
C TYR A 67 8.30 -1.30 5.94
N CYS A 68 9.48 -1.86 6.03
CA CYS A 68 10.71 -1.14 6.36
C CYS A 68 11.89 -1.71 5.56
N ASP A 69 13.04 -1.05 5.63
CA ASP A 69 14.27 -1.51 4.99
C ASP A 69 14.68 -2.91 5.50
N GLY A 70 14.73 -3.11 6.79
CA GLY A 70 15.08 -4.38 7.43
C GLY A 70 16.57 -4.72 7.43
N ARG A 71 17.41 -3.85 6.90
CA ARG A 71 18.88 -3.99 6.89
C ARG A 71 19.58 -2.87 7.64
N GLN A 72 19.35 -1.64 7.23
CA GLN A 72 19.89 -0.44 7.89
C GLN A 72 18.97 0.04 9.02
N VAL A 73 17.67 -0.11 8.82
CA VAL A 73 16.63 0.27 9.79
C VAL A 73 15.75 -0.94 10.08
N GLN A 74 15.68 -1.33 11.34
CA GLN A 74 14.79 -2.41 11.77
C GLN A 74 13.33 -1.95 11.79
N CYS A 75 12.43 -2.86 11.45
CA CYS A 75 11.00 -2.58 11.56
C CYS A 75 10.58 -2.32 13.00
N ARG A 76 9.79 -1.28 13.23
CA ARG A 76 9.26 -0.93 14.56
C ARG A 76 8.33 -2.01 15.11
N ASN A 77 7.58 -2.66 14.24
CA ASN A 77 6.60 -3.67 14.61
C ASN A 77 6.83 -4.98 13.87
N ARG A 78 6.49 -6.07 14.51
CA ARG A 78 6.38 -7.37 13.84
C ARG A 78 5.21 -7.36 12.86
N GLY A 79 5.32 -8.11 11.76
CA GLY A 79 4.30 -8.18 10.73
C GLY A 79 4.43 -7.11 9.64
N TRP A 80 5.47 -6.28 9.69
CA TRP A 80 5.86 -5.43 8.57
C TRP A 80 6.79 -6.20 7.63
N MET A 81 6.60 -6.03 6.34
CA MET A 81 7.50 -6.61 5.36
C MET A 81 8.86 -5.90 5.40
N THR A 82 9.94 -6.66 5.45
CA THR A 82 11.27 -6.09 5.25
C THR A 82 11.65 -6.14 3.77
N GLN A 83 12.11 -5.04 3.20
CA GLN A 83 12.51 -4.97 1.78
C GLN A 83 13.63 -5.97 1.47
N TRP A 84 14.67 -5.99 2.27
CA TRP A 84 15.78 -6.92 2.09
C TRP A 84 15.42 -8.37 2.40
N GLY A 85 14.51 -8.60 3.34
CA GLY A 85 13.97 -9.94 3.61
C GLY A 85 13.15 -10.48 2.44
N SER A 86 12.31 -9.65 1.85
CA SER A 86 11.54 -10.05 0.66
C SER A 86 12.44 -10.38 -0.53
N LYS A 87 13.51 -9.59 -0.73
CA LYS A 87 14.53 -9.88 -1.75
C LYS A 87 15.21 -11.23 -1.47
N ALA A 88 15.65 -11.47 -0.24
CA ALA A 88 16.32 -12.70 0.13
C ALA A 88 15.46 -13.95 -0.10
N LEU A 89 14.17 -13.88 0.16
CA LEU A 89 13.22 -14.95 -0.15
C LEU A 89 13.04 -15.13 -1.66
N GLY A 90 12.96 -14.05 -2.43
CA GLY A 90 12.92 -14.09 -3.88
C GLY A 90 14.18 -14.73 -4.48
N ASP A 91 15.35 -14.41 -3.97
CA ASP A 91 16.63 -15.02 -4.39
C ASP A 91 16.68 -16.54 -4.08
N GLN A 92 15.91 -17.00 -3.11
CA GLN A 92 15.76 -18.42 -2.76
C GLN A 92 14.68 -19.13 -3.60
N GLY A 93 14.00 -18.42 -4.50
CA GLY A 93 13.00 -18.97 -5.40
C GLY A 93 11.57 -18.97 -4.87
N TYR A 94 11.29 -18.29 -3.76
CA TYR A 94 9.91 -18.15 -3.27
C TYR A 94 9.09 -17.29 -4.23
N SER A 95 7.86 -17.68 -4.47
CA SER A 95 6.92 -16.89 -5.27
C SER A 95 6.47 -15.61 -4.52
N ALA A 96 5.95 -14.64 -5.26
CA ALA A 96 5.46 -13.39 -4.67
C ALA A 96 4.39 -13.62 -3.59
N ILE A 97 3.46 -14.58 -3.81
CA ILE A 97 2.41 -14.89 -2.83
C ILE A 97 2.98 -15.53 -1.55
N GLU A 98 3.97 -16.40 -1.67
CA GLU A 98 4.64 -17.00 -0.52
C GLU A 98 5.40 -15.97 0.29
N ILE A 99 6.11 -15.05 -0.39
CA ILE A 99 6.81 -13.94 0.24
C ILE A 99 5.83 -13.04 1.00
N LEU A 100 4.76 -12.62 0.36
CA LEU A 100 3.75 -11.76 1.00
C LEU A 100 3.11 -12.46 2.20
N ARG A 101 2.78 -13.74 2.09
CA ARG A 101 2.23 -14.52 3.20
C ARG A 101 3.18 -14.69 4.37
N SER A 102 4.47 -14.77 4.11
CA SER A 102 5.48 -14.87 5.18
C SER A 102 5.52 -13.64 6.09
N PHE A 103 5.15 -12.46 5.55
CA PHE A 103 5.11 -11.21 6.32
C PHE A 103 3.71 -10.85 6.81
N TYR A 104 2.69 -11.03 5.99
CA TYR A 104 1.33 -10.55 6.26
C TYR A 104 0.35 -11.63 6.73
N GLY A 105 0.78 -12.89 6.77
CA GLY A 105 0.01 -14.01 7.28
C GLY A 105 -0.43 -15.00 6.20
N ASN A 106 -0.52 -16.29 6.58
CA ASN A 106 -0.85 -17.37 5.66
C ASN A 106 -2.29 -17.33 5.13
N ASP A 107 -3.18 -16.62 5.82
CA ASP A 107 -4.57 -16.41 5.42
C ASP A 107 -4.75 -15.26 4.43
N MET A 108 -3.69 -14.50 4.15
CA MET A 108 -3.70 -13.41 3.18
C MET A 108 -3.98 -13.95 1.76
N TYR A 109 -4.86 -13.27 1.05
CA TYR A 109 -5.13 -13.53 -0.37
C TYR A 109 -5.07 -12.25 -1.18
N ILE A 110 -4.88 -12.41 -2.50
CA ILE A 110 -4.86 -11.31 -3.47
C ILE A 110 -6.27 -11.12 -4.00
N ASN A 111 -6.74 -9.90 -3.91
CA ASN A 111 -8.00 -9.47 -4.50
C ASN A 111 -7.71 -8.57 -5.70
N VAL A 112 -8.65 -8.48 -6.63
CA VAL A 112 -8.56 -7.63 -7.82
C VAL A 112 -9.69 -6.62 -7.79
N ALA A 113 -9.36 -5.34 -7.96
CA ALA A 113 -10.37 -4.31 -8.09
C ALA A 113 -11.09 -4.47 -9.43
N GLU A 114 -12.41 -4.65 -9.40
CA GLU A 114 -13.24 -4.72 -10.60
C GLU A 114 -13.60 -3.31 -11.06
N ALA A 115 -13.43 -3.05 -12.37
CA ALA A 115 -13.97 -1.87 -12.98
C ALA A 115 -15.52 -1.99 -13.05
N VAL A 116 -16.22 -1.16 -12.30
CA VAL A 116 -17.68 -1.11 -12.36
C VAL A 116 -18.06 -0.13 -13.45
N SER A 117 -18.55 -0.65 -14.58
CA SER A 117 -19.03 0.17 -15.68
C SER A 117 -20.24 1.01 -15.26
N GLY A 118 -20.25 2.29 -15.63
CA GLY A 118 -21.34 3.22 -15.33
C GLY A 118 -21.17 4.05 -14.06
N ILE A 119 -20.06 3.86 -13.33
CA ILE A 119 -19.68 4.79 -12.26
C ILE A 119 -18.95 5.98 -12.90
N PRO A 120 -19.38 7.23 -12.64
CA PRO A 120 -18.65 8.42 -13.08
C PRO A 120 -17.20 8.38 -12.59
N ALA A 121 -16.26 8.89 -13.37
CA ALA A 121 -14.85 9.00 -12.99
C ALA A 121 -14.62 9.82 -11.70
N SER A 122 -15.60 10.64 -11.32
CA SER A 122 -15.70 11.27 -10.01
C SER A 122 -16.77 10.55 -9.20
N TRP A 123 -16.36 9.80 -8.19
CA TRP A 123 -17.30 9.24 -7.22
C TRP A 123 -17.82 10.36 -6.32
N PRO A 124 -19.12 10.70 -6.35
CA PRO A 124 -19.65 11.73 -5.46
C PRO A 124 -19.49 11.27 -4.00
N GLY A 125 -18.63 11.93 -3.24
CA GLY A 125 -18.38 11.66 -1.83
C GLY A 125 -17.03 11.04 -1.48
N TYR A 126 -16.17 10.76 -2.46
CA TYR A 126 -14.80 10.31 -2.24
C TYR A 126 -13.79 11.21 -2.96
N ASP A 127 -13.40 12.28 -2.31
CA ASP A 127 -12.20 12.99 -2.68
C ASP A 127 -11.01 12.38 -1.96
N LEU A 128 -10.09 11.77 -2.72
CA LEU A 128 -8.81 11.34 -2.20
C LEU A 128 -7.95 12.59 -1.96
N THR A 129 -7.88 13.04 -0.72
CA THR A 129 -7.02 14.14 -0.33
C THR A 129 -5.71 13.61 0.20
N ILE A 130 -4.62 13.99 -0.45
CA ILE A 130 -3.26 13.64 -0.03
C ILE A 130 -2.69 14.80 0.77
N GLY A 131 -2.35 14.54 2.02
CA GLY A 131 -1.62 15.47 2.86
C GLY A 131 -0.12 15.41 2.53
N VAL A 132 0.44 16.52 2.01
CA VAL A 132 1.88 16.64 1.73
C VAL A 132 2.53 17.37 2.89
N THR A 133 3.39 16.68 3.63
CA THR A 133 4.16 17.29 4.72
C THR A 133 5.31 18.14 4.16
N GLY A 134 5.31 19.42 4.49
CA GLY A 134 6.40 20.34 4.14
C GLY A 134 6.17 21.19 2.90
N GLU A 135 5.12 20.99 2.13
CA GLU A 135 4.71 21.88 1.05
C GLU A 135 3.25 22.30 1.24
N LYS A 136 3.01 23.60 1.10
CA LYS A 136 1.64 24.10 0.92
C LYS A 136 1.20 23.76 -0.50
N VAL A 137 0.23 22.92 -0.62
CA VAL A 137 -0.50 22.74 -1.87
C VAL A 137 -1.50 23.86 -2.01
#